data_ae4aee59fbc81b4a40ab5b3867094b65
#
_entry.id   ae4aee59fbc81b4a40ab5b3867094b65
#
_cell.length_a   1.000
_cell.length_b   1.000
_cell.length_c   1.000
_cell.angle_alpha   90.00
_cell.angle_beta   90.00
_cell.angle_gamma   90.00
#
_symmetry.space_group_name_H-M   'P 1'
#
loop_
_entity.id
_entity.type
_entity.pdbx_description
1 polymer ?
#
loop_
_entity_poly.entity_id
_entity_poly.type
_entity_poly.pdbx_seq_one_letter_code
_entity_poly.pdbx_strand_id
1 'polypeptide(L)'
;VRSRRQRQMCIRDRRIARWAHQVGAVVVVDASQAVPQMPVNVTELGADLLAFTGHKMLGPTGIGILWGRYDLLDDLPPFLGGGEMIEVVHMTGSTYAKPPHRFEAGTPPITQLAALGVAADYLDGVGMAAIAQREHQLAALMLEGLGSVPGVHILGPTDATARTGTVSFTVDGVHPHDAMSIMDGRGVAVRGGHHCARPLHERLGIQSSLRASSYLYTTEAEIDRLVESVDHARNFFVGGTRS
;
A
#
# COMPACT_ATOMS: atom_id res chain seq x y z
N VAL A 1 -19.45 -16.18 1.42
CA VAL A 1 -18.62 -17.18 0.68
C VAL A 1 -17.44 -16.44 0.11
N ARG A 2 -16.24 -16.60 0.69
CA ARG A 2 -15.01 -15.96 0.21
C ARG A 2 -14.70 -16.44 -1.20
N SER A 3 -14.40 -15.51 -2.13
CA SER A 3 -14.05 -15.88 -3.50
C SER A 3 -12.75 -16.71 -3.51
N ARG A 4 -12.63 -17.65 -4.47
CA ARG A 4 -11.44 -18.51 -4.66
C ARG A 4 -10.14 -17.68 -4.83
N ARG A 5 -10.26 -16.44 -5.30
CA ARG A 5 -9.19 -15.49 -5.63
C ARG A 5 -8.61 -14.76 -4.41
N GLN A 6 -9.45 -14.31 -3.46
CA GLN A 6 -8.98 -13.77 -2.17
C GLN A 6 -8.15 -14.79 -1.38
N ARG A 7 -8.43 -16.09 -1.58
CA ARG A 7 -7.62 -17.16 -0.98
C ARG A 7 -6.20 -17.24 -1.53
N GLN A 8 -5.94 -16.85 -2.77
CA GLN A 8 -4.61 -17.01 -3.40
C GLN A 8 -3.57 -16.00 -2.88
N MET A 9 -3.91 -14.74 -2.66
CA MET A 9 -2.98 -13.76 -2.07
C MET A 9 -2.64 -14.13 -0.62
N CYS A 10 -3.64 -14.38 0.22
CA CYS A 10 -3.44 -14.80 1.60
C CYS A 10 -2.79 -16.19 1.77
N ILE A 11 -2.82 -17.08 0.76
CA ILE A 11 -2.18 -18.41 0.83
C ILE A 11 -0.66 -18.28 0.90
N ARG A 12 -0.06 -17.37 0.14
CA ARG A 12 1.39 -17.14 0.14
C ARG A 12 1.86 -16.58 1.47
N ASP A 13 1.15 -15.58 1.99
CA ASP A 13 1.50 -14.92 3.25
C ASP A 13 1.35 -15.85 4.44
N ARG A 14 0.24 -16.59 4.53
CA ARG A 14 0.05 -17.65 5.53
C ARG A 14 1.10 -18.76 5.46
N ARG A 15 1.60 -19.05 4.26
CA ARG A 15 2.64 -20.05 4.06
C ARG A 15 3.98 -19.53 4.57
N ILE A 16 4.30 -18.26 4.33
CA ILE A 16 5.48 -17.59 4.88
C ILE A 16 5.40 -17.55 6.41
N ALA A 17 4.25 -17.16 6.97
CA ALA A 17 4.04 -17.12 8.40
C ALA A 17 4.26 -18.51 9.05
N ARG A 18 3.70 -19.56 8.45
CA ARG A 18 3.92 -20.94 8.96
C ARG A 18 5.39 -21.35 8.92
N TRP A 19 6.13 -21.01 7.86
CA TRP A 19 7.55 -21.32 7.78
C TRP A 19 8.37 -20.55 8.82
N ALA A 20 8.05 -19.27 9.03
CA ALA A 20 8.69 -18.45 10.06
C ALA A 20 8.47 -19.05 11.45
N HIS A 21 7.23 -19.40 11.78
CA HIS A 21 6.90 -19.99 13.07
C HIS A 21 7.56 -21.36 13.31
N GLN A 22 7.79 -22.17 12.25
CA GLN A 22 8.51 -23.45 12.38
C GLN A 22 9.95 -23.29 12.87
N VAL A 23 10.54 -22.13 12.69
CA VAL A 23 11.90 -21.80 13.16
C VAL A 23 11.90 -20.80 14.32
N GLY A 24 10.74 -20.53 14.92
CA GLY A 24 10.59 -19.61 16.06
C GLY A 24 10.73 -18.13 15.67
N ALA A 25 10.61 -17.77 14.39
CA ALA A 25 10.69 -16.39 13.95
C ALA A 25 9.36 -15.66 14.12
N VAL A 26 9.42 -14.39 14.52
CA VAL A 26 8.28 -13.47 14.61
C VAL A 26 7.93 -12.95 13.21
N VAL A 27 6.64 -12.90 12.92
CA VAL A 27 6.10 -12.40 11.63
C VAL A 27 5.55 -11.01 11.79
N VAL A 28 6.24 -10.04 11.18
CA VAL A 28 5.81 -8.64 11.12
C VAL A 28 5.28 -8.36 9.72
N VAL A 29 4.05 -7.88 9.62
CA VAL A 29 3.40 -7.58 8.34
C VAL A 29 3.20 -6.07 8.18
N ASP A 30 3.80 -5.48 7.16
CA ASP A 30 3.39 -4.15 6.67
C ASP A 30 2.13 -4.32 5.80
N ALA A 31 0.99 -3.95 6.35
CA ALA A 31 -0.31 -4.03 5.70
C ALA A 31 -0.81 -2.67 5.20
N SER A 32 0.08 -1.67 5.09
CA SER A 32 -0.28 -0.30 4.69
C SER A 32 -0.98 -0.19 3.33
N GLN A 33 -0.77 -1.16 2.44
CA GLN A 33 -1.47 -1.24 1.16
C GLN A 33 -2.59 -2.30 1.17
N ALA A 34 -2.55 -3.28 2.06
CA ALA A 34 -3.56 -4.33 2.09
C ALA A 34 -4.83 -3.90 2.81
N VAL A 35 -4.70 -3.28 3.99
CA VAL A 35 -5.85 -2.86 4.83
C VAL A 35 -6.83 -1.94 4.09
N PRO A 36 -6.40 -0.92 3.32
CA PRO A 36 -7.33 -0.07 2.59
C PRO A 36 -8.02 -0.77 1.41
N GLN A 37 -7.46 -1.81 0.84
CA GLN A 37 -7.85 -2.32 -0.47
C GLN A 37 -8.49 -3.71 -0.46
N MET A 38 -8.38 -4.46 0.64
CA MET A 38 -8.94 -5.81 0.74
C MET A 38 -9.26 -6.20 2.18
N PRO A 39 -10.14 -7.20 2.40
CA PRO A 39 -10.36 -7.75 3.73
C PRO A 39 -9.08 -8.38 4.30
N VAL A 40 -8.64 -7.91 5.46
CA VAL A 40 -7.50 -8.45 6.20
C VAL A 40 -7.99 -9.06 7.52
N ASN A 41 -7.60 -10.30 7.79
CA ASN A 41 -7.82 -10.98 9.05
C ASN A 41 -6.48 -11.39 9.64
N VAL A 42 -6.05 -10.71 10.68
CA VAL A 42 -4.72 -10.90 11.30
C VAL A 42 -4.49 -12.32 11.82
N THR A 43 -5.52 -12.93 12.39
CA THR A 43 -5.45 -14.30 12.94
C THR A 43 -5.29 -15.32 11.81
N GLU A 44 -6.07 -15.17 10.73
CA GLU A 44 -5.96 -16.07 9.58
C GLU A 44 -4.65 -15.88 8.80
N LEU A 45 -4.10 -14.68 8.81
CA LEU A 45 -2.82 -14.36 8.19
C LEU A 45 -1.65 -15.01 8.94
N GLY A 46 -1.81 -15.17 10.26
CA GLY A 46 -0.75 -15.66 11.13
C GLY A 46 0.31 -14.59 11.43
N ALA A 47 -0.07 -13.32 11.40
CA ALA A 47 0.81 -12.24 11.81
C ALA A 47 0.96 -12.21 13.33
N ASP A 48 2.18 -11.94 13.81
CA ASP A 48 2.45 -11.65 15.20
C ASP A 48 2.36 -10.15 15.48
N LEU A 49 2.79 -9.33 14.52
CA LEU A 49 2.64 -7.88 14.49
C LEU A 49 2.14 -7.47 13.09
N LEU A 50 1.26 -6.47 13.03
CA LEU A 50 0.76 -5.92 11.76
C LEU A 50 0.63 -4.41 11.88
N ALA A 51 1.21 -3.68 10.92
CA ALA A 51 1.16 -2.23 10.88
C ALA A 51 0.43 -1.72 9.64
N PHE A 52 -0.31 -0.62 9.79
CA PHE A 52 -0.90 0.12 8.67
C PHE A 52 -1.05 1.60 8.99
N THR A 53 -1.35 2.41 7.97
CA THR A 53 -1.40 3.87 8.08
C THR A 53 -2.76 4.44 7.67
N GLY A 54 -3.22 5.46 8.41
CA GLY A 54 -4.53 6.05 8.20
C GLY A 54 -4.70 6.74 6.84
N HIS A 55 -3.68 7.48 6.38
CA HIS A 55 -3.79 8.28 5.14
C HIS A 55 -3.97 7.46 3.86
N LYS A 56 -3.73 6.15 3.89
CA LYS A 56 -4.00 5.25 2.74
C LYS A 56 -5.36 4.59 2.78
N MET A 57 -6.11 4.75 3.87
CA MET A 57 -7.46 4.19 4.05
C MET A 57 -8.51 5.28 4.27
N LEU A 58 -8.42 6.40 3.53
CA LEU A 58 -9.30 7.57 3.62
C LEU A 58 -9.23 8.31 4.97
N GLY A 59 -8.33 7.92 5.84
CA GLY A 59 -8.11 8.54 7.14
C GLY A 59 -7.13 9.71 7.08
N PRO A 60 -6.92 10.39 8.19
CA PRO A 60 -6.01 11.53 8.28
C PRO A 60 -4.54 11.13 8.19
N THR A 61 -3.69 12.10 7.88
CA THR A 61 -2.24 11.98 8.01
C THR A 61 -1.81 11.98 9.48
N GLY A 62 -0.59 11.52 9.75
CA GLY A 62 0.01 11.57 11.08
C GLY A 62 -0.48 10.50 12.05
N ILE A 63 -1.20 9.48 11.56
CA ILE A 63 -1.63 8.33 12.37
C ILE A 63 -1.44 7.02 11.64
N GLY A 64 -1.09 6.00 12.39
CA GLY A 64 -1.05 4.60 11.99
C GLY A 64 -1.38 3.71 13.17
N ILE A 65 -1.62 2.45 12.90
CA ILE A 65 -1.94 1.44 13.90
C ILE A 65 -0.89 0.33 13.83
N LEU A 66 -0.41 -0.09 15.00
CA LEU A 66 0.30 -1.34 15.19
C LEU A 66 -0.60 -2.28 15.98
N TRP A 67 -1.03 -3.36 15.36
CA TRP A 67 -1.63 -4.50 16.04
C TRP A 67 -0.56 -5.52 16.40
N GLY A 68 -0.65 -6.13 17.57
CA GLY A 68 0.26 -7.18 17.98
C GLY A 68 -0.40 -8.19 18.91
N ARG A 69 0.12 -9.42 18.93
CA ARG A 69 -0.25 -10.41 19.93
C ARG A 69 0.13 -9.87 21.31
N TYR A 70 -0.80 -10.00 22.26
CA TYR A 70 -0.63 -9.43 23.60
C TYR A 70 0.59 -10.00 24.34
N ASP A 71 0.80 -11.30 24.26
CA ASP A 71 1.94 -11.98 24.87
C ASP A 71 3.28 -11.43 24.34
N LEU A 72 3.39 -11.23 23.04
CA LEU A 72 4.58 -10.65 22.42
C LEU A 72 4.76 -9.18 22.84
N LEU A 73 3.68 -8.39 22.83
CA LEU A 73 3.76 -6.99 23.24
C LEU A 73 4.11 -6.83 24.71
N ASP A 74 3.66 -7.73 25.58
CA ASP A 74 3.97 -7.68 27.02
C ASP A 74 5.44 -8.00 27.32
N ASP A 75 6.10 -8.77 26.47
CA ASP A 75 7.54 -9.08 26.56
C ASP A 75 8.43 -7.98 25.96
N LEU A 76 7.90 -7.10 25.11
CA LEU A 76 8.69 -6.04 24.49
C LEU A 76 8.91 -4.85 25.42
N PRO A 77 10.11 -4.22 25.40
CA PRO A 77 10.35 -2.96 26.09
C PRO A 77 9.60 -1.82 25.42
N PRO A 78 9.33 -0.70 26.14
CA PRO A 78 8.77 0.49 25.51
C PRO A 78 9.72 1.05 24.47
N PHE A 79 9.14 1.63 23.38
CA PHE A 79 9.92 2.26 22.31
C PHE A 79 10.27 3.71 22.63
N LEU A 80 9.31 4.46 23.21
CA LEU A 80 9.47 5.84 23.67
C LEU A 80 9.05 5.96 25.13
N GLY A 81 9.62 6.90 25.86
CA GLY A 81 9.19 7.27 27.20
C GLY A 81 8.39 8.58 27.21
N GLY A 82 7.41 8.68 28.10
CA GLY A 82 6.57 9.88 28.25
C GLY A 82 5.48 9.69 29.30
N GLY A 83 4.55 10.61 29.40
CA GLY A 83 3.37 10.48 30.24
C GLY A 83 2.49 9.31 29.84
N GLU A 84 1.65 8.84 30.74
CA GLU A 84 0.65 7.77 30.62
C GLU A 84 1.21 6.36 30.43
N MET A 85 2.43 6.20 29.90
CA MET A 85 3.05 4.89 29.63
C MET A 85 3.92 4.38 30.79
N ILE A 86 4.22 5.19 31.78
CA ILE A 86 5.02 4.88 32.96
C ILE A 86 4.08 4.59 34.13
N GLU A 87 4.36 3.52 34.89
CA GLU A 87 3.62 3.15 36.09
C GLU A 87 4.26 3.76 37.33
N VAL A 88 5.58 3.57 37.52
CA VAL A 88 6.35 4.15 38.61
C VAL A 88 7.71 4.64 38.11
N VAL A 89 8.13 5.81 38.60
CA VAL A 89 9.44 6.40 38.28
C VAL A 89 10.31 6.46 39.52
N HIS A 90 11.51 5.94 39.40
CA HIS A 90 12.58 6.02 40.41
C HIS A 90 13.84 6.66 39.79
N MET A 91 14.75 7.16 40.61
CA MET A 91 16.03 7.69 40.16
C MET A 91 16.92 6.63 39.47
N THR A 92 16.71 5.36 39.77
CA THR A 92 17.51 4.24 39.28
C THR A 92 16.81 3.42 38.20
N GLY A 93 15.57 3.76 37.83
CA GLY A 93 14.79 3.04 36.82
C GLY A 93 13.32 3.34 36.89
N SER A 94 12.55 2.78 35.98
CA SER A 94 11.10 2.94 35.93
C SER A 94 10.40 1.63 35.60
N THR A 95 9.16 1.50 36.05
CA THR A 95 8.25 0.45 35.59
C THR A 95 7.25 1.03 34.62
N TYR A 96 6.73 0.20 33.75
CA TYR A 96 5.92 0.64 32.61
C TYR A 96 4.54 0.02 32.65
N ALA A 97 3.57 0.74 32.14
CA ALA A 97 2.20 0.26 31.99
C ALA A 97 2.14 -1.00 31.11
N LYS A 98 1.03 -1.69 31.17
CA LYS A 98 0.76 -2.82 30.28
C LYS A 98 0.41 -2.34 28.85
N PRO A 99 0.59 -3.20 27.82
CA PRO A 99 0.07 -2.89 26.49
C PRO A 99 -1.45 -2.63 26.54
N PRO A 100 -1.99 -1.72 25.72
CA PRO A 100 -1.29 -0.91 24.71
C PRO A 100 -0.56 0.32 25.25
N HIS A 101 -0.87 0.77 26.46
CA HIS A 101 -0.38 2.06 27.02
C HIS A 101 1.15 2.14 27.09
N ARG A 102 1.84 1.01 27.30
CA ARG A 102 3.32 0.95 27.28
C ARG A 102 3.95 1.56 26.03
N PHE A 103 3.25 1.50 24.90
CA PHE A 103 3.74 1.94 23.60
C PHE A 103 3.17 3.28 23.15
N GLU A 104 2.31 3.91 23.96
CA GLU A 104 1.60 5.16 23.66
C GLU A 104 2.09 6.28 24.58
N ALA A 105 3.31 6.77 24.32
CA ALA A 105 3.95 7.80 25.17
C ALA A 105 3.40 9.19 24.90
N GLY A 106 2.85 9.81 25.96
CA GLY A 106 2.27 11.18 25.94
C GLY A 106 0.85 11.21 25.39
N THR A 107 0.31 12.42 25.26
CA THR A 107 -1.05 12.62 24.74
C THR A 107 -1.18 12.05 23.33
N PRO A 108 -2.12 11.13 23.08
CA PRO A 108 -2.28 10.54 21.75
C PRO A 108 -2.85 11.58 20.76
N PRO A 109 -2.70 11.34 19.44
CA PRO A 109 -3.26 12.21 18.39
C PRO A 109 -4.79 12.07 18.31
N ILE A 110 -5.52 12.63 19.29
CA ILE A 110 -6.95 12.41 19.55
C ILE A 110 -7.80 12.70 18.31
N THR A 111 -7.55 13.84 17.64
CA THR A 111 -8.30 14.25 16.44
C THR A 111 -8.12 13.23 15.32
N GLN A 112 -6.90 12.77 15.12
CA GLN A 112 -6.57 11.79 14.07
C GLN A 112 -7.16 10.41 14.40
N LEU A 113 -7.17 10.00 15.68
CA LEU A 113 -7.79 8.76 16.12
C LEU A 113 -9.30 8.77 15.86
N ALA A 114 -9.99 9.84 16.24
CA ALA A 114 -11.42 9.99 15.99
C ALA A 114 -11.74 9.96 14.48
N ALA A 115 -10.97 10.69 13.68
CA ALA A 115 -11.15 10.72 12.23
C ALA A 115 -10.82 9.37 11.55
N LEU A 116 -9.83 8.63 12.07
CA LEU A 116 -9.52 7.29 11.57
C LEU A 116 -10.66 6.30 11.87
N GLY A 117 -11.32 6.42 13.02
CA GLY A 117 -12.52 5.63 13.34
C GLY A 117 -13.63 5.85 12.30
N VAL A 118 -13.94 7.13 11.97
CA VAL A 118 -14.93 7.47 10.94
C VAL A 118 -14.54 6.91 9.56
N ALA A 119 -13.26 6.95 9.20
CA ALA A 119 -12.79 6.37 7.95
C ALA A 119 -12.96 4.84 7.91
N ALA A 120 -12.72 4.16 9.03
CA ALA A 120 -12.93 2.72 9.16
C ALA A 120 -14.42 2.35 9.01
N ASP A 121 -15.30 3.07 9.68
CA ASP A 121 -16.77 2.88 9.57
C ASP A 121 -17.25 3.12 8.14
N TYR A 122 -16.72 4.13 7.44
CA TYR A 122 -17.04 4.39 6.04
C TYR A 122 -16.65 3.22 5.14
N LEU A 123 -15.40 2.71 5.27
CA LEU A 123 -14.91 1.59 4.48
C LEU A 123 -15.69 0.30 4.76
N ASP A 124 -16.06 0.05 6.02
CA ASP A 124 -16.89 -1.08 6.40
C ASP A 124 -18.30 -0.96 5.80
N GLY A 125 -18.87 0.24 5.81
CA GLY A 125 -20.17 0.55 5.17
C GLY A 125 -20.17 0.34 3.65
N VAL A 126 -19.07 0.64 2.96
CA VAL A 126 -18.87 0.32 1.52
C VAL A 126 -18.70 -1.18 1.33
N GLY A 127 -18.03 -1.84 2.26
CA GLY A 127 -17.73 -3.26 2.27
C GLY A 127 -16.40 -3.58 1.61
N MET A 128 -15.44 -4.07 2.40
CA MET A 128 -14.07 -4.36 1.94
C MET A 128 -14.00 -5.37 0.78
N ALA A 129 -14.98 -6.26 0.66
CA ALA A 129 -15.06 -7.20 -0.47
C ALA A 129 -15.44 -6.48 -1.78
N ALA A 130 -16.34 -5.50 -1.72
CA ALA A 130 -16.72 -4.67 -2.86
C ALA A 130 -15.56 -3.78 -3.30
N ILE A 131 -14.83 -3.19 -2.34
CA ILE A 131 -13.61 -2.41 -2.60
C ILE A 131 -12.58 -3.28 -3.33
N ALA A 132 -12.28 -4.48 -2.84
CA ALA A 132 -11.34 -5.38 -3.49
C ALA A 132 -11.77 -5.76 -4.92
N GLN A 133 -13.06 -5.95 -5.15
CA GLN A 133 -13.61 -6.20 -6.48
C GLN A 133 -13.42 -4.99 -7.40
N ARG A 134 -13.68 -3.77 -6.90
CA ARG A 134 -13.49 -2.52 -7.66
C ARG A 134 -12.02 -2.32 -8.02
N GLU A 135 -11.10 -2.56 -7.08
CA GLU A 135 -9.66 -2.48 -7.31
C GLU A 135 -9.20 -3.42 -8.45
N HIS A 136 -9.72 -4.66 -8.47
CA HIS A 136 -9.42 -5.61 -9.56
C HIS A 136 -9.98 -5.15 -10.91
N GLN A 137 -11.18 -4.53 -10.95
CA GLN A 137 -11.75 -3.96 -12.17
C GLN A 137 -10.88 -2.82 -12.71
N LEU A 138 -10.50 -1.87 -11.85
CA LEU A 138 -9.65 -0.74 -12.23
C LEU A 138 -8.26 -1.20 -12.68
N ALA A 139 -7.69 -2.20 -11.99
CA ALA A 139 -6.43 -2.81 -12.42
C ALA A 139 -6.54 -3.47 -13.79
N ALA A 140 -7.64 -4.15 -14.09
CA ALA A 140 -7.87 -4.75 -15.40
C ALA A 140 -7.93 -3.70 -16.51
N LEU A 141 -8.68 -2.62 -16.31
CA LEU A 141 -8.78 -1.49 -17.24
C LEU A 141 -7.42 -0.82 -17.47
N MET A 142 -6.65 -0.57 -16.40
CA MET A 142 -5.30 -0.01 -16.54
C MET A 142 -4.34 -0.95 -17.28
N LEU A 143 -4.39 -2.25 -17.02
CA LEU A 143 -3.54 -3.22 -17.70
C LEU A 143 -3.86 -3.32 -19.18
N GLU A 144 -5.14 -3.38 -19.53
CA GLU A 144 -5.62 -3.41 -20.91
C GLU A 144 -5.25 -2.12 -21.66
N GLY A 145 -5.63 -0.96 -21.08
CA GLY A 145 -5.39 0.34 -21.71
C GLY A 145 -3.90 0.66 -21.87
N LEU A 146 -3.12 0.54 -20.82
CA LEU A 146 -1.67 0.79 -20.89
C LEU A 146 -0.95 -0.23 -21.78
N GLY A 147 -1.38 -1.50 -21.75
CA GLY A 147 -0.82 -2.55 -22.61
C GLY A 147 -1.13 -2.38 -24.09
N SER A 148 -2.16 -1.59 -24.46
CA SER A 148 -2.48 -1.26 -25.84
C SER A 148 -1.61 -0.14 -26.43
N VAL A 149 -0.93 0.65 -25.58
CA VAL A 149 -0.07 1.75 -26.04
C VAL A 149 1.27 1.19 -26.53
N PRO A 150 1.66 1.42 -27.79
CA PRO A 150 2.93 0.89 -28.32
C PRO A 150 4.15 1.36 -27.51
N GLY A 151 5.07 0.46 -27.21
CA GLY A 151 6.28 0.75 -26.45
C GLY A 151 6.08 0.92 -24.95
N VAL A 152 4.88 0.63 -24.43
CA VAL A 152 4.63 0.54 -22.98
C VAL A 152 4.91 -0.89 -22.51
N HIS A 153 5.71 -1.03 -21.45
CA HIS A 153 6.05 -2.30 -20.83
C HIS A 153 5.54 -2.33 -19.38
N ILE A 154 4.56 -3.17 -19.11
CA ILE A 154 4.00 -3.37 -17.78
C ILE A 154 5.00 -4.14 -16.90
N LEU A 155 5.22 -3.67 -15.68
CA LEU A 155 6.06 -4.33 -14.70
C LEU A 155 5.22 -5.18 -13.73
N GLY A 156 5.66 -6.42 -13.54
CA GLY A 156 4.98 -7.38 -12.67
C GLY A 156 3.85 -8.15 -13.36
N PRO A 157 2.97 -8.80 -12.57
CA PRO A 157 1.91 -9.64 -13.12
C PRO A 157 0.93 -8.87 -14.01
N THR A 158 0.52 -9.46 -15.11
CA THR A 158 -0.54 -8.94 -15.99
C THR A 158 -1.94 -9.45 -15.63
N ASP A 159 -2.04 -10.38 -14.67
CA ASP A 159 -3.32 -10.81 -14.09
C ASP A 159 -3.78 -9.76 -13.05
N ALA A 160 -4.87 -9.07 -13.36
CA ALA A 160 -5.48 -8.07 -12.48
C ALA A 160 -5.86 -8.64 -11.09
N THR A 161 -6.12 -9.94 -11.00
CA THR A 161 -6.48 -10.60 -9.73
C THR A 161 -5.27 -10.85 -8.82
N ALA A 162 -4.06 -10.70 -9.35
CA ALA A 162 -2.80 -10.85 -8.62
C ALA A 162 -2.22 -9.50 -8.15
N ARG A 163 -2.96 -8.40 -8.30
CA ARG A 163 -2.55 -7.05 -7.91
C ARG A 163 -3.72 -6.22 -7.40
N THR A 164 -3.40 -5.10 -6.80
CA THR A 164 -4.34 -4.03 -6.42
C THR A 164 -4.41 -3.00 -7.55
N GLY A 165 -5.16 -1.91 -7.37
CA GLY A 165 -5.28 -0.81 -8.32
C GLY A 165 -3.98 -0.01 -8.59
N THR A 166 -2.85 -0.69 -8.70
CA THR A 166 -1.54 -0.07 -8.93
C THR A 166 -0.81 -0.75 -10.07
N VAL A 167 -0.40 0.02 -11.08
CA VAL A 167 0.34 -0.47 -12.24
C VAL A 167 1.61 0.34 -12.41
N SER A 168 2.76 -0.35 -12.40
CA SER A 168 4.05 0.25 -12.76
C SER A 168 4.41 -0.15 -14.18
N PHE A 169 5.00 0.78 -14.93
CA PHE A 169 5.33 0.59 -16.34
C PHE A 169 6.49 1.48 -16.80
N THR A 170 7.10 1.13 -17.91
CA THR A 170 8.06 1.97 -18.64
C THR A 170 7.53 2.29 -20.02
N VAL A 171 8.06 3.34 -20.65
CA VAL A 171 7.74 3.75 -22.02
C VAL A 171 9.05 3.83 -22.80
N ASP A 172 9.13 3.15 -23.95
CA ASP A 172 10.35 3.11 -24.77
C ASP A 172 10.76 4.51 -25.21
N GLY A 173 12.04 4.82 -24.97
CA GLY A 173 12.63 6.10 -25.38
C GLY A 173 12.19 7.32 -24.55
N VAL A 174 11.39 7.13 -23.49
CA VAL A 174 10.89 8.23 -22.66
C VAL A 174 11.34 8.02 -21.20
N HIS A 175 12.06 9.01 -20.67
CA HIS A 175 12.42 8.96 -19.25
C HIS A 175 11.16 9.16 -18.37
N PRO A 176 10.96 8.37 -17.30
CA PRO A 176 9.77 8.45 -16.46
C PRO A 176 9.48 9.84 -15.88
N HIS A 177 10.51 10.62 -15.58
CA HIS A 177 10.34 11.99 -15.07
C HIS A 177 9.74 12.91 -16.15
N ASP A 178 10.19 12.78 -17.39
CA ASP A 178 9.72 13.60 -18.52
C ASP A 178 8.26 13.24 -18.85
N ALA A 179 7.95 11.94 -18.94
CA ALA A 179 6.58 11.48 -19.12
C ALA A 179 5.66 11.98 -18.02
N MET A 180 6.09 11.89 -16.75
CA MET A 180 5.33 12.40 -15.61
C MET A 180 5.01 13.89 -15.75
N SER A 181 5.97 14.71 -16.18
CA SER A 181 5.78 16.17 -16.37
C SER A 181 4.77 16.49 -17.48
N ILE A 182 4.81 15.74 -18.59
CA ILE A 182 3.84 15.89 -19.68
C ILE A 182 2.43 15.47 -19.23
N MET A 183 2.31 14.39 -18.49
CA MET A 183 1.03 13.88 -17.98
C MET A 183 0.43 14.81 -16.94
N ASP A 184 1.25 15.39 -16.05
CA ASP A 184 0.83 16.39 -15.05
C ASP A 184 0.21 17.63 -15.73
N GLY A 185 0.82 18.12 -16.81
CA GLY A 185 0.28 19.19 -17.64
C GLY A 185 -1.07 18.86 -18.29
N ARG A 186 -1.48 17.60 -18.31
CA ARG A 186 -2.79 17.11 -18.79
C ARG A 186 -3.75 16.75 -17.65
N GLY A 187 -3.38 17.06 -16.39
CA GLY A 187 -4.17 16.78 -15.21
C GLY A 187 -4.15 15.31 -14.78
N VAL A 188 -3.12 14.54 -15.14
CA VAL A 188 -2.93 13.15 -14.74
C VAL A 188 -1.69 13.02 -13.86
N ALA A 189 -1.91 12.84 -12.57
CA ALA A 189 -0.85 12.66 -11.60
C ALA A 189 -0.39 11.20 -11.54
N VAL A 190 0.86 10.95 -11.89
CA VAL A 190 1.53 9.65 -11.75
C VAL A 190 2.83 9.83 -10.98
N ARG A 191 3.39 8.74 -10.47
CA ARG A 191 4.70 8.78 -9.81
C ARG A 191 5.78 8.27 -10.75
N GLY A 192 6.87 9.04 -10.92
CA GLY A 192 8.11 8.62 -11.58
C GLY A 192 9.21 8.28 -10.58
N GLY A 193 10.00 7.23 -10.83
CA GLY A 193 11.17 6.88 -10.03
C GLY A 193 11.23 5.42 -9.59
N HIS A 194 11.82 5.16 -8.42
CA HIS A 194 12.05 3.79 -7.90
C HIS A 194 10.91 3.27 -6.99
N HIS A 195 9.93 4.10 -6.64
CA HIS A 195 8.78 3.75 -5.78
C HIS A 195 9.17 3.10 -4.44
N CYS A 196 10.28 3.51 -3.83
CA CYS A 196 10.90 2.92 -2.64
C CYS A 196 11.36 1.45 -2.83
N ALA A 197 11.56 1.00 -4.08
CA ALA A 197 11.89 -0.38 -4.44
C ALA A 197 13.12 -0.44 -5.39
N ARG A 198 14.18 0.30 -5.08
CA ARG A 198 15.39 0.36 -5.91
C ARG A 198 16.01 -1.02 -6.19
N PRO A 199 16.18 -1.92 -5.19
CA PRO A 199 16.73 -3.25 -5.46
C PRO A 199 15.87 -4.06 -6.45
N LEU A 200 14.54 -3.86 -6.45
CA LEU A 200 13.67 -4.49 -7.43
C LEU A 200 13.91 -3.94 -8.85
N HIS A 201 14.09 -2.62 -8.99
CA HIS A 201 14.41 -2.01 -10.28
C HIS A 201 15.75 -2.53 -10.83
N GLU A 202 16.77 -2.64 -9.99
CA GLU A 202 18.08 -3.22 -10.35
C GLU A 202 17.93 -4.69 -10.81
N ARG A 203 17.12 -5.50 -10.09
CA ARG A 203 16.84 -6.88 -10.50
C ARG A 203 16.09 -6.99 -11.83
N LEU A 204 15.22 -6.03 -12.14
CA LEU A 204 14.49 -5.95 -13.41
C LEU A 204 15.32 -5.33 -14.55
N GLY A 205 16.53 -4.85 -14.27
CA GLY A 205 17.41 -4.21 -15.25
C GLY A 205 16.92 -2.83 -15.72
N ILE A 206 16.09 -2.14 -14.92
CA ILE A 206 15.54 -0.83 -15.25
C ILE A 206 16.02 0.23 -14.25
N GLN A 207 16.25 1.45 -14.74
CA GLN A 207 16.70 2.54 -13.87
C GLN A 207 15.55 3.15 -13.05
N SER A 208 14.39 3.32 -13.66
CA SER A 208 13.20 3.92 -13.03
C SER A 208 11.95 3.54 -13.83
N SER A 209 10.78 3.76 -13.24
CA SER A 209 9.50 3.49 -13.88
C SER A 209 8.46 4.55 -13.55
N LEU A 210 7.38 4.59 -14.30
CA LEU A 210 6.14 5.27 -13.96
C LEU A 210 5.26 4.35 -13.12
N ARG A 211 4.42 4.92 -12.26
CA ARG A 211 3.41 4.20 -11.50
C ARG A 211 2.11 4.98 -11.48
N ALA A 212 1.07 4.40 -12.05
CA ALA A 212 -0.30 4.81 -11.86
C ALA A 212 -0.91 4.07 -10.67
N SER A 213 -1.73 4.75 -9.89
CA SER A 213 -2.45 4.17 -8.75
C SER A 213 -3.88 4.66 -8.76
N SER A 214 -4.83 3.72 -8.67
CA SER A 214 -6.25 3.99 -8.49
C SER A 214 -6.69 3.63 -7.07
N TYR A 215 -7.87 4.07 -6.69
CA TYR A 215 -8.55 3.65 -5.49
C TYR A 215 -10.07 3.63 -5.72
N LEU A 216 -10.84 3.20 -4.74
CA LEU A 216 -12.29 2.95 -4.85
C LEU A 216 -13.09 4.09 -5.52
N TYR A 217 -12.64 5.33 -5.43
CA TYR A 217 -13.28 6.53 -6.02
C TYR A 217 -12.83 6.84 -7.45
N THR A 218 -11.84 6.12 -7.99
CA THR A 218 -11.36 6.33 -9.36
C THR A 218 -12.41 5.86 -10.37
N THR A 219 -12.66 6.69 -11.38
CA THR A 219 -13.61 6.41 -12.46
C THR A 219 -12.92 5.77 -13.66
N GLU A 220 -13.71 5.14 -14.54
CA GLU A 220 -13.20 4.57 -15.79
C GLU A 220 -12.68 5.67 -16.75
N ALA A 221 -13.38 6.82 -16.80
CA ALA A 221 -12.94 7.97 -17.58
C ALA A 221 -11.58 8.53 -17.15
N GLU A 222 -11.21 8.40 -15.87
CA GLU A 222 -9.88 8.77 -15.40
C GLU A 222 -8.81 7.76 -15.86
N ILE A 223 -9.18 6.48 -15.99
CA ILE A 223 -8.28 5.45 -16.57
C ILE A 223 -8.09 5.72 -18.08
N ASP A 224 -9.15 6.05 -18.82
CA ASP A 224 -9.05 6.43 -20.23
C ASP A 224 -8.12 7.64 -20.40
N ARG A 225 -8.29 8.67 -19.57
CA ARG A 225 -7.41 9.86 -19.58
C ARG A 225 -5.95 9.51 -19.25
N LEU A 226 -5.72 8.57 -18.33
CA LEU A 226 -4.38 8.06 -18.05
C LEU A 226 -3.74 7.47 -19.33
N VAL A 227 -4.46 6.58 -20.03
CA VAL A 227 -3.98 5.91 -21.25
C VAL A 227 -3.69 6.92 -22.35
N GLU A 228 -4.61 7.84 -22.62
CA GLU A 228 -4.43 8.93 -23.59
C GLU A 228 -3.21 9.82 -23.25
N SER A 229 -2.98 10.09 -21.96
CA SER A 229 -1.86 10.93 -21.53
C SER A 229 -0.52 10.21 -21.66
N VAL A 230 -0.48 8.89 -21.48
CA VAL A 230 0.72 8.07 -21.72
C VAL A 230 1.04 8.02 -23.21
N ASP A 231 0.03 7.78 -24.08
CA ASP A 231 0.24 7.80 -25.54
C ASP A 231 0.69 9.17 -26.03
N HIS A 232 0.12 10.25 -25.50
CA HIS A 232 0.55 11.61 -25.80
C HIS A 232 2.01 11.86 -25.38
N ALA A 233 2.39 11.49 -24.16
CA ALA A 233 3.77 11.65 -23.68
C ALA A 233 4.76 10.87 -24.56
N ARG A 234 4.40 9.63 -24.94
CA ARG A 234 5.19 8.84 -25.88
C ARG A 234 5.36 9.54 -27.22
N ASN A 235 4.26 10.00 -27.83
CA ASN A 235 4.28 10.63 -29.16
C ASN A 235 5.05 11.96 -29.14
N PHE A 236 5.04 12.68 -28.03
CA PHE A 236 5.80 13.92 -27.84
C PHE A 236 7.31 13.68 -28.00
N PHE A 237 7.85 12.62 -27.41
CA PHE A 237 9.29 12.33 -27.43
C PHE A 237 9.72 11.45 -28.59
N VAL A 238 8.92 10.48 -29.02
CA VAL A 238 9.27 9.50 -30.06
C VAL A 238 8.77 9.95 -31.45
N GLY A 239 7.66 10.69 -31.52
CA GLY A 239 7.10 11.20 -32.76
C GLY A 239 7.85 12.40 -33.36
N GLY A 240 8.57 13.17 -32.53
CA GLY A 240 9.36 14.33 -32.95
C GLY A 240 10.68 14.02 -33.68
N THR A 241 11.07 12.76 -33.79
CA THR A 241 12.29 12.31 -34.46
C THR A 241 12.09 11.93 -35.94
N ARG A 242 10.91 12.16 -36.48
CA ARG A 242 10.62 11.99 -37.94
C ARG A 242 10.40 13.34 -38.60
N SER A 243 11.45 14.11 -38.75
CA SER A 243 11.51 15.21 -39.75
C SER A 243 12.92 15.29 -40.35
#